data_276137aa02bd6a775ed61fe9213ec936
#
_entry.id   276137aa02bd6a775ed61fe9213ec936
#
_cell.length_a   1.000
_cell.length_b   1.000
_cell.length_c   1.000
_cell.angle_alpha   90.00
_cell.angle_beta   90.00
_cell.angle_gamma   90.00
#
_symmetry.space_group_name_H-M   'P 1'
#
loop_
_entity.id
_entity.type
_entity.pdbx_description
1 polymer ?
#
loop_
_entity_poly.entity_id
_entity_poly.type
_entity_poly.pdbx_seq_one_letter_code
_entity_poly.pdbx_strand_id
1 'polypeptide(L)'
;MKKILVFLGIGILILLIDLALNYDEDRLNIFISDQEVESLISSWQLQVGRSPSKKDIKRIIDDIIKEEILYREALRLNLDLEDRIIKRRLAQKISFLREETSIAPPKSNELDKFFQKNLSSYIVPEKFTFTHFYFSSERGGMRRSKDALLNISDDDSPDSDPFMLGKNFVEKSAEEIRRDFGNGFAENFNNPDLGIWIGPIESVYGFHIVKILEKSKSYTPTLGQIIEKVEVDYFLEEKQKSLDSYLNELREKYKIVINPKYVQ
;
A
#
# COMPACT_ATOMS: atom_id res chain seq x y z
N MET A 1 -68.86 9.31 -7.70
CA MET A 1 -67.44 9.70 -7.91
C MET A 1 -66.93 10.71 -6.88
N LYS A 2 -67.58 11.86 -6.63
CA LYS A 2 -67.06 12.86 -5.64
C LYS A 2 -66.83 12.30 -4.21
N LYS A 3 -67.71 11.44 -3.69
CA LYS A 3 -67.57 10.83 -2.35
C LYS A 3 -66.36 9.88 -2.23
N ILE A 4 -66.05 9.15 -3.31
CA ILE A 4 -64.88 8.26 -3.34
C ILE A 4 -63.58 9.07 -3.37
N LEU A 5 -63.51 10.18 -4.12
CA LEU A 5 -62.37 11.09 -4.15
C LEU A 5 -62.10 11.76 -2.79
N VAL A 6 -63.17 12.15 -2.09
CA VAL A 6 -63.07 12.70 -0.72
C VAL A 6 -62.54 11.66 0.24
N PHE A 7 -63.04 10.42 0.20
CA PHE A 7 -62.56 9.33 1.06
C PHE A 7 -61.09 8.98 0.77
N LEU A 8 -60.69 8.95 -0.50
CA LEU A 8 -59.31 8.73 -0.91
C LEU A 8 -58.39 9.86 -0.41
N GLY A 9 -58.84 11.12 -0.51
CA GLY A 9 -58.11 12.28 0.00
C GLY A 9 -57.91 12.25 1.49
N ILE A 10 -58.90 11.85 2.27
CA ILE A 10 -58.78 11.68 3.73
C ILE A 10 -57.81 10.53 4.06
N GLY A 11 -57.87 9.41 3.35
CA GLY A 11 -56.94 8.28 3.52
C GLY A 11 -55.49 8.66 3.25
N ILE A 12 -55.23 9.41 2.18
CA ILE A 12 -53.90 9.94 1.88
C ILE A 12 -53.43 10.93 2.95
N LEU A 13 -54.32 11.81 3.45
CA LEU A 13 -53.98 12.76 4.50
C LEU A 13 -53.61 12.05 5.81
N ILE A 14 -54.38 11.03 6.20
CA ILE A 14 -54.08 10.23 7.40
C ILE A 14 -52.74 9.50 7.21
N LEU A 15 -52.48 8.91 6.04
CA LEU A 15 -51.19 8.27 5.74
C LEU A 15 -50.02 9.25 5.81
N LEU A 16 -50.17 10.46 5.30
CA LEU A 16 -49.13 11.49 5.36
C LEU A 16 -48.85 11.97 6.81
N ILE A 17 -49.91 12.09 7.61
CA ILE A 17 -49.82 12.42 9.03
C ILE A 17 -49.14 11.29 9.79
N ASP A 18 -49.52 10.03 9.55
CA ASP A 18 -48.90 8.86 10.16
C ASP A 18 -47.43 8.73 9.80
N LEU A 19 -47.04 8.88 8.51
CA LEU A 19 -45.69 8.94 8.06
C LEU A 19 -44.88 10.08 8.69
N ALA A 20 -45.49 11.25 8.88
CA ALA A 20 -44.81 12.40 9.51
C ALA A 20 -44.59 12.21 11.03
N LEU A 21 -45.57 11.61 11.73
CA LEU A 21 -45.49 11.38 13.17
C LEU A 21 -44.57 10.20 13.51
N ASN A 22 -44.61 9.12 12.75
CA ASN A 22 -43.77 7.94 13.01
C ASN A 22 -42.35 8.07 12.46
N TYR A 23 -42.10 9.03 11.55
CA TYR A 23 -40.76 9.28 11.02
C TYR A 23 -39.72 9.68 12.10
N ASP A 24 -40.15 10.36 13.16
CA ASP A 24 -39.26 10.79 14.24
C ASP A 24 -39.08 9.72 15.34
N GLU A 25 -40.08 8.86 15.60
CA GLU A 25 -39.96 7.81 16.63
C GLU A 25 -38.95 6.72 16.24
N ASP A 26 -38.94 6.27 14.99
CA ASP A 26 -37.96 5.27 14.52
C ASP A 26 -36.53 5.79 14.53
N ARG A 27 -36.34 7.08 14.41
CA ARG A 27 -35.02 7.72 14.49
C ARG A 27 -34.44 7.77 15.91
N LEU A 28 -35.28 7.73 16.93
CA LEU A 28 -34.86 7.80 18.35
C LEU A 28 -34.60 6.39 18.92
N ASN A 29 -35.07 5.34 18.27
CA ASN A 29 -34.84 3.97 18.71
C ASN A 29 -33.43 3.51 18.30
N ILE A 30 -32.56 3.21 19.29
CA ILE A 30 -31.25 2.62 19.07
C ILE A 30 -31.36 1.14 19.37
N PHE A 31 -31.19 0.33 18.35
CA PHE A 31 -31.10 -1.13 18.47
C PHE A 31 -29.66 -1.57 18.21
N ILE A 32 -29.06 -2.24 19.18
CA ILE A 32 -27.74 -2.83 19.07
C ILE A 32 -27.92 -4.34 19.02
N SER A 33 -27.48 -4.96 17.95
CA SER A 33 -27.63 -6.40 17.75
C SER A 33 -26.63 -7.21 18.57
N ASP A 34 -27.00 -8.45 18.93
CA ASP A 34 -26.08 -9.38 19.59
C ASP A 34 -24.81 -9.61 18.74
N GLN A 35 -24.95 -9.70 17.41
CA GLN A 35 -23.83 -9.87 16.49
C GLN A 35 -22.84 -8.70 16.55
N GLU A 36 -23.32 -7.49 16.70
CA GLU A 36 -22.48 -6.30 16.81
C GLU A 36 -21.71 -6.29 18.15
N VAL A 37 -22.39 -6.62 19.24
CA VAL A 37 -21.75 -6.75 20.56
C VAL A 37 -20.69 -7.85 20.56
N GLU A 38 -20.99 -9.02 19.99
CA GLU A 38 -20.04 -10.14 19.88
C GLU A 38 -18.84 -9.80 19.02
N SER A 39 -19.02 -9.06 17.91
CA SER A 39 -17.93 -8.58 17.07
C SER A 39 -16.99 -7.64 17.83
N LEU A 40 -17.55 -6.72 18.62
CA LEU A 40 -16.75 -5.80 19.43
C LEU A 40 -16.02 -6.52 20.57
N ILE A 41 -16.68 -7.48 21.22
CA ILE A 41 -16.06 -8.34 22.25
C ILE A 41 -14.87 -9.12 21.64
N SER A 42 -15.04 -9.70 20.45
CA SER A 42 -14.01 -10.45 19.76
C SER A 42 -12.83 -9.55 19.39
N SER A 43 -13.09 -8.36 18.86
CA SER A 43 -12.07 -7.36 18.51
C SER A 43 -11.30 -6.89 19.75
N TRP A 44 -12.01 -6.64 20.83
CA TRP A 44 -11.42 -6.26 22.12
C TRP A 44 -10.52 -7.37 22.67
N GLN A 45 -10.97 -8.64 22.59
CA GLN A 45 -10.22 -9.80 23.04
C GLN A 45 -8.92 -10.00 22.25
N LEU A 46 -8.96 -9.81 20.94
CA LEU A 46 -7.78 -9.86 20.07
C LEU A 46 -6.76 -8.75 20.43
N GLN A 47 -7.26 -7.56 20.75
CA GLN A 47 -6.40 -6.42 21.07
C GLN A 47 -5.77 -6.52 22.47
N VAL A 48 -6.53 -7.00 23.46
CA VAL A 48 -6.11 -7.02 24.88
C VAL A 48 -5.47 -8.36 25.26
N GLY A 49 -5.67 -9.44 24.48
CA GLY A 49 -5.08 -10.76 24.68
C GLY A 49 -5.70 -11.59 25.82
N ARG A 50 -6.89 -11.20 26.31
CA ARG A 50 -7.65 -11.94 27.33
C ARG A 50 -9.15 -11.81 27.10
N SER A 51 -9.93 -12.73 27.70
CA SER A 51 -11.39 -12.60 27.70
C SER A 51 -11.85 -11.39 28.54
N PRO A 52 -12.88 -10.64 28.08
CA PRO A 52 -13.41 -9.49 28.78
C PRO A 52 -14.15 -9.89 30.06
N SER A 53 -13.99 -9.12 31.12
CA SER A 53 -14.79 -9.23 32.32
C SER A 53 -16.19 -8.61 32.10
N LYS A 54 -17.14 -8.86 33.02
CA LYS A 54 -18.46 -8.22 33.00
C LYS A 54 -18.38 -6.69 32.97
N LYS A 55 -17.37 -6.11 33.62
CA LYS A 55 -17.11 -4.67 33.63
C LYS A 55 -16.62 -4.18 32.26
N ASP A 56 -15.76 -4.97 31.60
CA ASP A 56 -15.26 -4.67 30.26
C ASP A 56 -16.41 -4.72 29.23
N ILE A 57 -17.26 -5.75 29.30
CA ILE A 57 -18.44 -5.91 28.42
C ILE A 57 -19.38 -4.71 28.61
N LYS A 58 -19.67 -4.32 29.86
CA LYS A 58 -20.52 -3.14 30.11
C LYS A 58 -19.92 -1.90 29.44
N ARG A 59 -18.60 -1.67 29.60
CA ARG A 59 -17.93 -0.52 28.98
C ARG A 59 -18.01 -0.56 27.45
N ILE A 60 -17.81 -1.73 26.82
CA ILE A 60 -17.95 -1.90 25.37
C ILE A 60 -19.36 -1.50 24.93
N ILE A 61 -20.40 -1.93 25.66
CA ILE A 61 -21.81 -1.58 25.36
C ILE A 61 -22.06 -0.09 25.56
N ASP A 62 -21.57 0.50 26.65
CA ASP A 62 -21.75 1.93 26.93
C ASP A 62 -21.04 2.78 25.86
N ASP A 63 -19.87 2.35 25.37
CA ASP A 63 -19.10 3.05 24.32
C ASP A 63 -19.83 3.01 22.96
N ILE A 64 -20.38 1.86 22.55
CA ILE A 64 -21.14 1.77 21.28
C ILE A 64 -22.44 2.58 21.34
N ILE A 65 -23.16 2.55 22.48
CA ILE A 65 -24.37 3.37 22.66
C ILE A 65 -24.01 4.85 22.50
N LYS A 66 -22.93 5.29 23.14
CA LYS A 66 -22.45 6.67 23.06
C LYS A 66 -22.07 7.05 21.62
N GLU A 67 -21.37 6.17 20.92
CA GLU A 67 -20.97 6.38 19.52
C GLU A 67 -22.20 6.53 18.62
N GLU A 68 -23.19 5.64 18.74
CA GLU A 68 -24.43 5.68 17.94
C GLU A 68 -25.25 6.96 18.22
N ILE A 69 -25.38 7.38 19.48
CA ILE A 69 -26.06 8.63 19.84
C ILE A 69 -25.37 9.83 19.18
N LEU A 70 -24.04 9.93 19.32
CA LEU A 70 -23.26 11.03 18.76
C LEU A 70 -23.29 11.02 17.22
N TYR A 71 -23.25 9.84 16.58
CA TYR A 71 -23.37 9.69 15.15
C TYR A 71 -24.70 10.20 14.63
N ARG A 72 -25.82 9.79 15.23
CA ARG A 72 -27.16 10.26 14.83
C ARG A 72 -27.31 11.77 15.02
N GLU A 73 -26.78 12.31 16.11
CA GLU A 73 -26.79 13.75 16.34
C GLU A 73 -25.94 14.51 15.34
N ALA A 74 -24.76 13.98 14.97
CA ALA A 74 -23.92 14.57 13.94
C ALA A 74 -24.63 14.61 12.57
N LEU A 75 -25.34 13.54 12.18
CA LEU A 75 -26.16 13.53 10.95
C LEU A 75 -27.31 14.53 11.02
N ARG A 76 -27.97 14.66 12.18
CA ARG A 76 -29.02 15.66 12.39
C ARG A 76 -28.52 17.09 12.23
N LEU A 77 -27.29 17.35 12.65
CA LEU A 77 -26.62 18.64 12.51
C LEU A 77 -25.94 18.84 11.14
N ASN A 78 -26.07 17.87 10.22
CA ASN A 78 -25.44 17.87 8.90
C ASN A 78 -23.91 18.02 8.94
N LEU A 79 -23.23 17.47 9.96
CA LEU A 79 -21.78 17.55 10.11
C LEU A 79 -21.03 16.65 9.11
N ASP A 80 -21.73 15.74 8.45
CA ASP A 80 -21.22 14.90 7.36
C ASP A 80 -21.17 15.65 6.01
N LEU A 81 -21.94 16.74 5.86
CA LEU A 81 -21.99 17.49 4.61
C LEU A 81 -20.69 18.30 4.45
N GLU A 82 -20.13 18.21 3.23
CA GLU A 82 -18.90 18.90 2.82
C GLU A 82 -17.62 18.51 3.58
N ASP A 83 -17.70 17.61 4.58
CA ASP A 83 -16.53 17.08 5.25
C ASP A 83 -15.74 16.14 4.31
N ARG A 84 -14.49 16.55 3.98
CA ARG A 84 -13.62 15.78 3.09
C ARG A 84 -13.17 14.46 3.68
N ILE A 85 -13.06 14.36 5.01
CA ILE A 85 -12.61 13.13 5.69
C ILE A 85 -13.72 12.08 5.62
N ILE A 86 -14.95 12.47 5.95
CA ILE A 86 -16.13 11.61 5.85
C ILE A 86 -16.35 11.16 4.39
N LYS A 87 -16.33 12.11 3.46
CA LYS A 87 -16.47 11.86 2.02
C LYS A 87 -15.43 10.86 1.50
N ARG A 88 -14.17 11.05 1.90
CA ARG A 88 -13.06 10.13 1.55
C ARG A 88 -13.27 8.76 2.16
N ARG A 89 -13.70 8.69 3.43
CA ARG A 89 -13.94 7.41 4.12
C ARG A 89 -15.07 6.60 3.50
N LEU A 90 -16.15 7.25 3.14
CA LEU A 90 -17.28 6.61 2.44
C LEU A 90 -16.86 6.12 1.04
N ALA A 91 -16.10 6.93 0.29
CA ALA A 91 -15.56 6.51 -1.01
C ALA A 91 -14.65 5.28 -0.89
N GLN A 92 -13.75 5.25 0.10
CA GLN A 92 -12.92 4.08 0.39
C GLN A 92 -13.75 2.85 0.73
N LYS A 93 -14.82 3.01 1.54
CA LYS A 93 -15.70 1.89 1.92
C LYS A 93 -16.39 1.26 0.71
N ILE A 94 -16.85 2.09 -0.23
CA ILE A 94 -17.42 1.61 -1.50
C ILE A 94 -16.38 0.86 -2.34
N SER A 95 -15.14 1.40 -2.44
CA SER A 95 -14.05 0.73 -3.16
C SER A 95 -13.78 -0.66 -2.57
N PHE A 96 -13.64 -0.79 -1.25
CA PHE A 96 -13.42 -2.09 -0.59
C PHE A 96 -14.55 -3.08 -0.82
N LEU A 97 -15.81 -2.64 -0.72
CA LEU A 97 -16.96 -3.52 -0.97
C LEU A 97 -16.95 -4.08 -2.40
N ARG A 98 -16.47 -3.32 -3.37
CA ARG A 98 -16.34 -3.81 -4.77
C ARG A 98 -15.16 -4.74 -4.96
N GLU A 99 -14.06 -4.51 -4.25
CA GLU A 99 -12.90 -5.38 -4.28
C GLU A 99 -13.18 -6.77 -3.70
N GLU A 100 -13.98 -6.87 -2.64
CA GLU A 100 -14.27 -8.13 -1.96
C GLU A 100 -15.25 -9.05 -2.74
N THR A 101 -16.13 -8.48 -3.55
CA THR A 101 -17.28 -9.23 -4.10
C THR A 101 -17.04 -9.91 -5.45
N SER A 102 -15.88 -9.81 -6.09
CA SER A 102 -15.83 -10.02 -7.54
C SER A 102 -14.77 -10.97 -8.08
N ILE A 103 -13.87 -11.57 -7.31
CA ILE A 103 -12.78 -12.31 -7.92
C ILE A 103 -12.84 -13.80 -7.61
N ALA A 104 -13.25 -14.58 -8.62
CA ALA A 104 -13.10 -16.03 -8.60
C ALA A 104 -11.59 -16.40 -8.64
N PRO A 105 -11.20 -17.53 -8.01
CA PRO A 105 -9.85 -18.03 -8.14
C PRO A 105 -9.45 -18.17 -9.62
N PRO A 106 -8.25 -17.73 -10.02
CA PRO A 106 -7.81 -17.79 -11.40
C PRO A 106 -7.68 -19.25 -11.86
N LYS A 107 -8.04 -19.49 -13.12
CA LYS A 107 -7.75 -20.77 -13.76
C LYS A 107 -6.26 -20.82 -14.14
N SER A 108 -5.69 -22.01 -14.21
CA SER A 108 -4.28 -22.20 -14.53
C SER A 108 -3.86 -21.49 -15.83
N ASN A 109 -4.68 -21.53 -16.88
CA ASN A 109 -4.41 -20.85 -18.13
C ASN A 109 -4.49 -19.31 -18.07
N GLU A 110 -5.15 -18.75 -17.07
CA GLU A 110 -5.26 -17.30 -16.84
C GLU A 110 -3.99 -16.79 -16.18
N LEU A 111 -3.47 -17.53 -15.20
CA LEU A 111 -2.16 -17.25 -14.59
C LEU A 111 -1.01 -17.34 -15.59
N ASP A 112 -1.01 -18.35 -16.44
CA ASP A 112 0.01 -18.46 -17.50
C ASP A 112 0.00 -17.23 -18.43
N LYS A 113 -1.18 -16.83 -18.91
CA LYS A 113 -1.32 -15.64 -19.76
C LYS A 113 -0.89 -14.37 -19.04
N PHE A 114 -1.29 -14.23 -17.78
CA PHE A 114 -0.93 -13.08 -16.97
C PHE A 114 0.59 -12.99 -16.76
N PHE A 115 1.21 -14.11 -16.41
CA PHE A 115 2.65 -14.22 -16.25
C PHE A 115 3.40 -13.86 -17.54
N GLN A 116 3.00 -14.41 -18.69
CA GLN A 116 3.62 -14.11 -19.98
C GLN A 116 3.46 -12.63 -20.37
N LYS A 117 2.30 -12.04 -20.13
CA LYS A 117 2.04 -10.62 -20.38
C LYS A 117 2.95 -9.70 -19.53
N ASN A 118 3.23 -10.11 -18.29
CA ASN A 118 3.97 -9.31 -17.30
C ASN A 118 5.39 -9.84 -17.05
N LEU A 119 5.94 -10.63 -17.98
CA LEU A 119 7.22 -11.35 -17.82
C LEU A 119 8.38 -10.43 -17.41
N SER A 120 8.44 -9.22 -17.97
CA SER A 120 9.46 -8.21 -17.66
C SER A 120 9.48 -7.79 -16.18
N SER A 121 8.32 -7.82 -15.50
CA SER A 121 8.19 -7.47 -14.08
C SER A 121 8.72 -8.57 -13.16
N TYR A 122 8.94 -9.76 -13.68
CA TYR A 122 9.42 -10.93 -12.93
C TYR A 122 10.89 -11.25 -13.19
N ILE A 123 11.56 -10.51 -14.05
CA ILE A 123 12.99 -10.68 -14.26
C ILE A 123 13.73 -10.40 -12.96
N VAL A 124 14.49 -11.36 -12.48
CA VAL A 124 15.43 -11.17 -11.39
C VAL A 124 16.69 -10.54 -12.00
N PRO A 125 17.05 -9.30 -11.61
CA PRO A 125 18.22 -8.64 -12.17
C PRO A 125 19.51 -9.33 -11.72
N GLU A 126 20.60 -9.05 -12.42
CA GLU A 126 21.93 -9.41 -11.95
C GLU A 126 22.23 -8.78 -10.59
N LYS A 127 22.95 -9.49 -9.74
CA LYS A 127 23.33 -9.06 -8.43
C LYS A 127 24.84 -9.19 -8.21
N PHE A 128 25.36 -8.37 -7.35
CA PHE A 128 26.78 -8.26 -7.06
C PHE A 128 27.04 -8.44 -5.57
N THR A 129 28.06 -9.22 -5.26
CA THR A 129 28.65 -9.29 -3.92
C THR A 129 30.00 -8.61 -4.00
N PHE A 130 30.23 -7.59 -3.16
CA PHE A 130 31.46 -6.81 -3.19
C PHE A 130 31.86 -6.34 -1.81
N THR A 131 33.15 -6.03 -1.68
CA THR A 131 33.73 -5.35 -0.54
C THR A 131 34.35 -4.05 -0.99
N HIS A 132 34.45 -3.08 -0.10
CA HIS A 132 35.11 -1.80 -0.41
C HIS A 132 35.81 -1.21 0.80
N PHE A 133 36.69 -0.26 0.53
CA PHE A 133 37.25 0.66 1.51
C PHE A 133 36.88 2.09 1.15
N TYR A 134 36.47 2.87 2.12
CA TYR A 134 35.99 4.24 1.97
C TYR A 134 37.02 5.25 2.42
N PHE A 135 37.12 6.37 1.71
CA PHE A 135 38.02 7.49 1.98
C PHE A 135 37.24 8.80 1.86
N SER A 136 37.08 9.50 2.97
CA SER A 136 36.38 10.77 3.04
C SER A 136 37.05 11.84 2.21
N SER A 137 36.30 12.61 1.44
CA SER A 137 36.81 13.74 0.64
C SER A 137 37.50 14.80 1.52
N GLU A 138 36.96 15.04 2.73
CA GLU A 138 37.50 16.01 3.69
C GLU A 138 38.91 15.65 4.19
N ARG A 139 39.26 14.38 4.15
CA ARG A 139 40.56 13.85 4.63
C ARG A 139 41.51 13.50 3.47
N GLY A 140 41.35 14.14 2.32
CA GLY A 140 42.19 13.88 1.16
C GLY A 140 41.89 12.52 0.48
N GLY A 141 40.63 12.13 0.42
CA GLY A 141 40.16 10.81 0.00
C GLY A 141 40.71 10.36 -1.34
N MET A 142 40.72 11.22 -2.38
CA MET A 142 41.26 10.88 -3.70
C MET A 142 42.69 10.40 -3.65
N ARG A 143 43.58 11.09 -2.93
CA ARG A 143 44.98 10.71 -2.83
C ARG A 143 45.12 9.42 -2.02
N ARG A 144 44.52 9.38 -0.84
CA ARG A 144 44.58 8.20 0.06
C ARG A 144 44.08 6.93 -0.62
N SER A 145 43.00 7.03 -1.37
CA SER A 145 42.44 5.88 -2.10
C SER A 145 43.35 5.42 -3.24
N LYS A 146 44.01 6.35 -3.96
CA LYS A 146 45.02 5.99 -4.96
C LYS A 146 46.25 5.29 -4.32
N ASP A 147 46.78 5.84 -3.24
CA ASP A 147 47.88 5.24 -2.53
C ASP A 147 47.51 3.85 -1.97
N ALA A 148 46.30 3.72 -1.43
CA ALA A 148 45.78 2.44 -0.97
C ALA A 148 45.66 1.42 -2.10
N LEU A 149 45.12 1.81 -3.26
CA LEU A 149 44.97 0.91 -4.42
C LEU A 149 46.32 0.38 -4.96
N LEU A 150 47.37 1.21 -4.93
CA LEU A 150 48.69 0.80 -5.39
C LEU A 150 49.39 -0.20 -4.46
N ASN A 151 49.05 -0.20 -3.18
CA ASN A 151 49.73 -0.99 -2.17
C ASN A 151 48.89 -2.12 -1.57
N ILE A 152 47.59 -2.24 -1.97
CA ILE A 152 46.70 -3.23 -1.39
C ILE A 152 47.03 -4.64 -1.87
N SER A 153 47.15 -5.56 -0.92
CA SER A 153 47.11 -7.01 -1.15
C SER A 153 45.82 -7.61 -0.60
N ASP A 154 45.56 -8.90 -0.89
CA ASP A 154 44.31 -9.53 -0.47
C ASP A 154 44.12 -9.63 1.05
N ASP A 155 45.23 -9.67 1.79
CA ASP A 155 45.24 -9.78 3.24
C ASP A 155 45.35 -8.40 3.96
N ASP A 156 45.49 -7.30 3.20
CA ASP A 156 45.72 -5.98 3.77
C ASP A 156 44.39 -5.26 4.07
N SER A 157 44.41 -4.51 5.15
CA SER A 157 43.36 -3.55 5.49
C SER A 157 43.98 -2.14 5.47
N PRO A 158 43.85 -1.38 4.37
CA PRO A 158 44.40 -0.04 4.28
C PRO A 158 43.79 0.89 5.33
N ASP A 159 44.52 1.98 5.65
CA ASP A 159 44.04 3.03 6.55
C ASP A 159 42.87 3.78 5.87
N SER A 160 41.67 3.19 5.96
CA SER A 160 40.40 3.68 5.41
C SER A 160 39.55 4.31 6.49
N ASP A 161 38.58 5.11 6.05
CA ASP A 161 37.63 5.74 6.97
C ASP A 161 36.42 4.79 7.22
N PRO A 162 35.78 4.88 8.39
CA PRO A 162 34.54 4.14 8.64
C PRO A 162 33.44 4.56 7.65
N PHE A 163 32.68 3.59 7.13
CA PHE A 163 31.55 3.85 6.24
C PHE A 163 30.23 3.45 6.89
N MET A 164 29.24 4.34 6.85
CA MET A 164 27.97 4.18 7.57
C MET A 164 27.12 2.98 7.10
N LEU A 165 27.25 2.59 5.82
CA LEU A 165 26.51 1.44 5.27
C LEU A 165 27.29 0.11 5.39
N GLY A 166 28.46 0.12 6.05
CA GLY A 166 29.31 -1.06 6.22
C GLY A 166 30.31 -1.26 5.09
N LYS A 167 31.07 -2.36 5.18
CA LYS A 167 32.20 -2.68 4.27
C LYS A 167 31.82 -3.69 3.19
N ASN A 168 30.96 -4.65 3.54
CA ASN A 168 30.63 -5.79 2.70
C ASN A 168 29.17 -5.73 2.26
N PHE A 169 28.92 -5.94 0.99
CA PHE A 169 27.60 -5.93 0.39
C PHE A 169 27.36 -7.25 -0.33
N VAL A 170 26.27 -7.92 0.02
CA VAL A 170 25.93 -9.23 -0.51
C VAL A 170 24.67 -9.12 -1.38
N GLU A 171 24.72 -9.72 -2.58
CA GLU A 171 23.61 -9.83 -3.52
C GLU A 171 22.86 -8.50 -3.81
N LYS A 172 23.60 -7.42 -4.00
CA LYS A 172 23.06 -6.10 -4.34
C LYS A 172 22.79 -5.99 -5.84
N SER A 173 21.60 -5.58 -6.22
CA SER A 173 21.29 -5.21 -7.60
C SER A 173 21.95 -3.88 -7.99
N ALA A 174 22.14 -3.64 -9.30
CA ALA A 174 22.65 -2.37 -9.79
C ALA A 174 21.80 -1.16 -9.36
N GLU A 175 20.48 -1.34 -9.22
CA GLU A 175 19.57 -0.29 -8.74
C GLU A 175 19.81 0.04 -7.26
N GLU A 176 19.98 -0.97 -6.41
CA GLU A 176 20.33 -0.77 -5.00
C GLU A 176 21.70 -0.08 -4.86
N ILE A 177 22.70 -0.49 -5.64
CA ILE A 177 24.02 0.14 -5.65
C ILE A 177 23.92 1.61 -6.09
N ARG A 178 23.13 1.90 -7.13
CA ARG A 178 22.88 3.26 -7.60
C ARG A 178 22.22 4.13 -6.53
N ARG A 179 21.23 3.58 -5.85
CA ARG A 179 20.52 4.28 -4.77
C ARG A 179 21.44 4.56 -3.58
N ASP A 180 22.30 3.59 -3.22
CA ASP A 180 23.12 3.64 -2.03
C ASP A 180 24.42 4.45 -2.24
N PHE A 181 24.98 4.48 -3.46
CA PHE A 181 26.29 5.10 -3.75
C PHE A 181 26.26 6.19 -4.84
N GLY A 182 25.20 6.25 -5.64
CA GLY A 182 25.07 7.16 -6.78
C GLY A 182 25.41 6.53 -8.12
N ASN A 183 25.05 7.24 -9.21
CA ASN A 183 25.16 6.72 -10.58
C ASN A 183 26.60 6.40 -10.99
N GLY A 184 27.55 7.33 -10.78
CA GLY A 184 28.94 7.17 -11.16
C GLY A 184 29.63 5.96 -10.51
N PHE A 185 29.24 5.66 -9.26
CA PHE A 185 29.72 4.46 -8.58
C PHE A 185 29.14 3.19 -9.24
N ALA A 186 27.84 3.15 -9.49
CA ALA A 186 27.14 1.99 -10.05
C ALA A 186 27.59 1.63 -11.48
N GLU A 187 28.05 2.60 -12.28
CA GLU A 187 28.54 2.37 -13.65
C GLU A 187 29.73 1.40 -13.69
N ASN A 188 30.54 1.31 -12.62
CA ASN A 188 31.67 0.40 -12.53
C ASN A 188 31.25 -1.07 -12.36
N PHE A 189 29.96 -1.35 -12.18
CA PHE A 189 29.41 -2.69 -12.06
C PHE A 189 28.83 -3.22 -13.39
N ASN A 190 28.80 -2.43 -14.47
CA ASN A 190 28.22 -2.85 -15.73
C ASN A 190 28.96 -4.04 -16.38
N ASN A 191 30.27 -4.08 -16.27
CA ASN A 191 31.07 -5.20 -16.80
C ASN A 191 32.36 -5.37 -15.97
N PRO A 192 32.24 -5.76 -14.71
CA PRO A 192 33.36 -5.74 -13.77
C PRO A 192 34.29 -6.94 -13.95
N ASP A 193 35.57 -6.71 -13.76
CA ASP A 193 36.53 -7.77 -13.47
C ASP A 193 36.36 -8.25 -12.03
N LEU A 194 36.16 -9.55 -11.85
CA LEU A 194 35.95 -10.15 -10.53
C LEU A 194 37.29 -10.38 -9.81
N GLY A 195 37.26 -10.22 -8.51
CA GLY A 195 38.41 -10.52 -7.64
C GLY A 195 39.53 -9.49 -7.68
N ILE A 196 39.39 -8.40 -8.42
CA ILE A 196 40.43 -7.34 -8.56
C ILE A 196 39.98 -6.07 -7.85
N TRP A 197 40.87 -5.40 -7.17
CA TRP A 197 40.64 -4.08 -6.61
C TRP A 197 40.62 -3.03 -7.70
N ILE A 198 39.56 -2.26 -7.80
CA ILE A 198 39.37 -1.15 -8.74
C ILE A 198 39.10 0.15 -8.01
N GLY A 199 39.45 1.25 -8.63
CA GLY A 199 39.21 2.58 -8.10
C GLY A 199 40.38 3.57 -8.43
N PRO A 200 40.38 4.73 -7.80
CA PRO A 200 39.33 5.30 -6.94
C PRO A 200 38.02 5.52 -7.66
N ILE A 201 36.94 5.08 -7.07
CA ILE A 201 35.57 5.30 -7.56
C ILE A 201 34.92 6.36 -6.68
N GLU A 202 34.38 7.40 -7.28
CA GLU A 202 33.66 8.45 -6.58
C GLU A 202 32.21 8.03 -6.31
N SER A 203 31.74 8.32 -5.11
CA SER A 203 30.35 8.18 -4.69
C SER A 203 29.81 9.51 -4.16
N VAL A 204 28.55 9.55 -3.76
CA VAL A 204 27.95 10.70 -3.07
C VAL A 204 28.60 11.00 -1.71
N TYR A 205 29.42 10.10 -1.16
CA TYR A 205 30.07 10.23 0.14
C TYR A 205 31.56 10.58 0.06
N GLY A 206 32.21 10.23 -1.05
CA GLY A 206 33.66 10.38 -1.24
C GLY A 206 34.23 9.32 -2.17
N PHE A 207 35.42 8.82 -1.87
CA PHE A 207 36.16 7.90 -2.74
C PHE A 207 36.23 6.49 -2.17
N HIS A 208 36.18 5.50 -3.05
CA HIS A 208 36.23 4.09 -2.68
C HIS A 208 37.22 3.33 -3.55
N ILE A 209 37.83 2.31 -2.97
CA ILE A 209 38.38 1.20 -3.73
C ILE A 209 37.48 0.00 -3.51
N VAL A 210 37.14 -0.71 -4.57
CA VAL A 210 36.11 -1.76 -4.59
C VAL A 210 36.67 -3.04 -5.13
N LYS A 211 36.34 -4.17 -4.54
CA LYS A 211 36.59 -5.51 -5.05
C LYS A 211 35.28 -6.24 -5.21
N ILE A 212 34.89 -6.52 -6.46
CA ILE A 212 33.67 -7.29 -6.75
C ILE A 212 34.05 -8.76 -6.69
N LEU A 213 33.42 -9.47 -5.75
CA LEU A 213 33.73 -10.86 -5.46
C LEU A 213 32.92 -11.82 -6.34
N GLU A 214 31.62 -11.50 -6.50
CA GLU A 214 30.69 -12.35 -7.24
C GLU A 214 29.70 -11.51 -8.06
N LYS A 215 29.29 -12.06 -9.19
CA LYS A 215 28.23 -11.51 -10.04
C LYS A 215 27.28 -12.65 -10.42
N SER A 216 26.01 -12.57 -10.01
CA SER A 216 24.97 -13.46 -10.50
C SER A 216 24.41 -12.97 -11.84
N LYS A 217 24.00 -13.90 -12.69
CA LYS A 217 23.33 -13.53 -13.96
C LYS A 217 21.87 -13.19 -13.69
N SER A 218 21.34 -12.24 -14.46
CA SER A 218 19.89 -12.04 -14.49
C SER A 218 19.20 -13.26 -15.06
N TYR A 219 18.03 -13.59 -14.57
CA TYR A 219 17.22 -14.69 -15.07
C TYR A 219 15.74 -14.41 -14.92
N THR A 220 14.94 -15.09 -15.72
CA THR A 220 13.48 -15.08 -15.59
C THR A 220 13.05 -16.35 -14.89
N PRO A 221 12.46 -16.29 -13.71
CA PRO A 221 11.94 -17.46 -13.01
C PRO A 221 10.79 -18.08 -13.82
N THR A 222 10.59 -19.38 -13.66
CA THR A 222 9.41 -20.06 -14.22
C THR A 222 8.17 -19.71 -13.38
N LEU A 223 6.98 -19.79 -13.97
CA LEU A 223 5.72 -19.58 -13.23
C LEU A 223 5.66 -20.43 -11.96
N GLY A 224 6.05 -21.72 -12.03
CA GLY A 224 6.01 -22.61 -10.87
C GLY A 224 6.92 -22.18 -9.71
N GLN A 225 8.00 -21.45 -9.97
CA GLN A 225 8.90 -20.94 -8.92
C GLN A 225 8.35 -19.73 -8.18
N ILE A 226 7.44 -18.97 -8.80
CA ILE A 226 6.91 -17.72 -8.27
C ILE A 226 5.37 -17.65 -8.32
N ILE A 227 4.70 -18.80 -8.35
CA ILE A 227 3.26 -18.88 -8.56
C ILE A 227 2.48 -18.06 -7.53
N GLU A 228 2.85 -18.11 -6.27
CA GLU A 228 2.20 -17.35 -5.19
C GLU A 228 2.29 -15.84 -5.44
N LYS A 229 3.45 -15.36 -5.90
CA LYS A 229 3.61 -13.94 -6.24
C LYS A 229 2.76 -13.56 -7.44
N VAL A 230 2.74 -14.39 -8.48
CA VAL A 230 1.95 -14.15 -9.69
C VAL A 230 0.45 -14.15 -9.39
N GLU A 231 -0.01 -15.03 -8.49
CA GLU A 231 -1.40 -15.03 -8.00
C GLU A 231 -1.77 -13.72 -7.29
N VAL A 232 -0.92 -13.26 -6.38
CA VAL A 232 -1.14 -11.98 -5.67
C VAL A 232 -1.22 -10.83 -6.67
N ASP A 233 -0.26 -10.73 -7.59
CA ASP A 233 -0.21 -9.67 -8.60
C ASP A 233 -1.44 -9.73 -9.54
N TYR A 234 -1.87 -10.94 -9.93
CA TYR A 234 -3.08 -11.18 -10.70
C TYR A 234 -4.34 -10.67 -9.95
N PHE A 235 -4.49 -11.04 -8.69
CA PHE A 235 -5.62 -10.57 -7.88
C PHE A 235 -5.65 -9.06 -7.72
N LEU A 236 -4.48 -8.43 -7.53
CA LEU A 236 -4.38 -6.98 -7.44
C LEU A 236 -4.79 -6.30 -8.76
N GLU A 237 -4.34 -6.82 -9.92
CA GLU A 237 -4.74 -6.28 -11.24
C GLU A 237 -6.24 -6.45 -11.49
N GLU A 238 -6.81 -7.62 -11.18
CA GLU A 238 -8.23 -7.87 -11.36
C GLU A 238 -9.12 -7.02 -10.42
N LYS A 239 -8.68 -6.79 -9.17
CA LYS A 239 -9.34 -5.86 -8.25
C LYS A 239 -9.38 -4.45 -8.82
N GLN A 240 -8.23 -3.98 -9.32
CA GLN A 240 -8.17 -2.64 -9.92
C GLN A 240 -9.07 -2.54 -11.16
N LYS A 241 -9.06 -3.54 -12.04
CA LYS A 241 -9.96 -3.56 -13.21
C LYS A 241 -11.44 -3.54 -12.83
N SER A 242 -11.82 -4.32 -11.81
CA SER A 242 -13.20 -4.34 -11.32
C SER A 242 -13.63 -2.98 -10.79
N LEU A 243 -12.76 -2.31 -10.03
CA LEU A 243 -13.01 -0.97 -9.52
C LEU A 243 -13.10 0.06 -10.65
N ASP A 244 -12.18 0.02 -11.62
CA ASP A 244 -12.16 0.93 -12.76
C ASP A 244 -13.41 0.76 -13.64
N SER A 245 -13.82 -0.49 -13.88
CA SER A 245 -15.06 -0.78 -14.61
C SER A 245 -16.28 -0.18 -13.90
N TYR A 246 -16.38 -0.40 -12.60
CA TYR A 246 -17.45 0.16 -11.78
C TYR A 246 -17.47 1.69 -11.78
N LEU A 247 -16.30 2.31 -11.64
CA LEU A 247 -16.19 3.77 -11.70
C LEU A 247 -16.59 4.32 -13.07
N ASN A 248 -16.27 3.62 -14.16
CA ASN A 248 -16.68 4.02 -15.50
C ASN A 248 -18.22 3.93 -15.66
N GLU A 249 -18.85 2.84 -15.18
CA GLU A 249 -20.31 2.72 -15.17
C GLU A 249 -20.98 3.84 -14.36
N LEU A 250 -20.39 4.23 -13.22
CA LEU A 250 -20.90 5.34 -12.43
C LEU A 250 -20.69 6.69 -13.14
N ARG A 251 -19.57 6.90 -13.81
CA ARG A 251 -19.28 8.14 -14.54
C ARG A 251 -20.32 8.47 -15.59
N GLU A 252 -20.87 7.45 -16.26
CA GLU A 252 -21.95 7.63 -17.24
C GLU A 252 -23.26 8.15 -16.61
N LYS A 253 -23.45 7.90 -15.31
CA LYS A 253 -24.65 8.35 -14.57
C LYS A 253 -24.55 9.77 -14.05
N TYR A 254 -23.34 10.35 -14.00
CA TYR A 254 -23.08 11.67 -13.42
C TYR A 254 -22.71 12.69 -14.49
N LYS A 255 -23.33 13.87 -14.44
CA LYS A 255 -22.90 15.03 -15.25
C LYS A 255 -21.73 15.71 -14.54
N ILE A 256 -20.53 15.49 -15.03
CA ILE A 256 -19.30 16.07 -14.47
C ILE A 256 -19.06 17.43 -15.16
N VAL A 257 -19.04 18.50 -14.37
CA VAL A 257 -18.72 19.86 -14.85
C VAL A 257 -17.46 20.31 -14.12
N ILE A 258 -16.41 20.57 -14.88
CA ILE A 258 -15.14 21.09 -14.37
C ILE A 258 -14.90 22.46 -14.97
N ASN A 259 -14.39 23.39 -14.16
CA ASN A 259 -14.01 24.70 -14.67
C ASN A 259 -12.96 24.55 -15.78
N PRO A 260 -13.17 25.15 -17.00
CA PRO A 260 -12.26 25.01 -18.13
C PRO A 260 -10.81 25.38 -17.85
N LYS A 261 -10.56 26.20 -16.84
CA LYS A 261 -9.20 26.60 -16.41
C LYS A 261 -8.36 25.38 -15.98
N TYR A 262 -8.98 24.28 -15.57
CA TYR A 262 -8.32 23.08 -15.05
C TYR A 262 -8.41 21.86 -15.98
N VAL A 263 -9.03 22.04 -17.15
CA VAL A 263 -9.13 21.01 -18.20
C VAL A 263 -8.18 21.46 -19.32
N GLN A 264 -6.96 20.91 -19.32
CA GLN A 264 -6.01 21.03 -20.43
C GLN A 264 -6.09 19.82 -21.33
#